data_ac77f9468e71bba8fd8bea62ad57d476
#
_entry.id   ac77f9468e71bba8fd8bea62ad57d476
#
_cell.length_a   1.000
_cell.length_b   1.000
_cell.length_c   1.000
_cell.angle_alpha   90.00
_cell.angle_beta   90.00
_cell.angle_gamma   90.00
#
_symmetry.space_group_name_H-M   'P 1'
#
loop_
_entity.id
_entity.type
_entity.pdbx_description
1 polymer ?
#
loop_
_entity_poly.entity_id
_entity_poly.type
_entity_poly.pdbx_seq_one_letter_code
_entity_poly.pdbx_strand_id
1 'polypeptide(L)'
;KTGYHRTTVELEKKNNYSTTAFGSNVQWHRNGFQLGLTALYSQFSRPLCPNTEQKYRTDYPQGYNFWNVGANYGYINSRWNVNGESAMSGNGAFATLNSASFQASKQVAITAIQRYYSAKYWALNGNAFSEGGQTRNEMGLLLGLAWTINRFLTANIYSDYAYFAKPRYLASVASCAWDNLFSTVYTRNNFSFLVRYRFKIRQKDNANSTRLANEYMQRAHFAFMFSHRNWENKIKLDMVSAK
;
A
#
# COMPACT_ATOMS: atom_id res chain seq x y z
N LYS A 1 5.33 -5.37 -20.32
CA LYS A 1 6.55 -4.87 -20.98
C LYS A 1 7.41 -4.14 -19.95
N THR A 2 8.73 -4.30 -20.05
CA THR A 2 9.68 -3.74 -19.07
C THR A 2 10.08 -2.29 -19.35
N GLY A 3 9.76 -1.78 -20.57
CA GLY A 3 10.21 -0.46 -21.03
C GLY A 3 11.71 -0.35 -21.31
N TYR A 4 12.46 -1.44 -21.14
CA TYR A 4 13.89 -1.48 -21.45
C TYR A 4 14.13 -1.67 -22.94
N HIS A 5 15.26 -1.15 -23.43
CA HIS A 5 15.70 -1.20 -24.83
C HIS A 5 17.19 -1.63 -24.89
N ARG A 6 17.52 -2.77 -24.26
CA ARG A 6 18.89 -3.26 -24.09
C ARG A 6 19.27 -4.41 -24.98
N THR A 7 18.28 -5.20 -25.45
CA THR A 7 18.46 -6.36 -26.30
C THR A 7 17.76 -6.16 -27.63
N THR A 8 18.17 -6.91 -28.69
CA THR A 8 17.51 -6.88 -30.00
C THR A 8 16.01 -7.12 -29.90
N VAL A 9 15.59 -8.11 -29.10
CA VAL A 9 14.17 -8.43 -28.86
C VAL A 9 13.41 -7.30 -28.15
N GLU A 10 14.07 -6.54 -27.26
CA GLU A 10 13.47 -5.38 -26.61
C GLU A 10 13.37 -4.20 -27.58
N LEU A 11 14.36 -4.00 -28.46
CA LEU A 11 14.37 -2.98 -29.50
C LEU A 11 13.27 -3.22 -30.56
N GLU A 12 13.07 -4.43 -31.00
CA GLU A 12 11.98 -4.81 -31.93
C GLU A 12 10.59 -4.52 -31.34
N LYS A 13 10.46 -4.54 -30.03
CA LYS A 13 9.22 -4.23 -29.30
C LYS A 13 9.04 -2.73 -29.00
N LYS A 14 9.98 -1.89 -29.40
CA LYS A 14 9.89 -0.44 -29.23
C LYS A 14 8.75 0.12 -30.08
N ASN A 15 8.02 1.10 -29.52
CA ASN A 15 6.95 1.84 -30.20
C ASN A 15 5.84 0.99 -30.83
N ASN A 16 5.64 -0.26 -30.40
CA ASN A 16 4.67 -1.15 -31.03
C ASN A 16 3.24 -1.02 -30.45
N TYR A 17 3.00 -0.11 -29.49
CA TYR A 17 1.67 0.32 -29.07
C TYR A 17 1.70 1.76 -28.55
N SER A 18 0.57 2.44 -28.63
CA SER A 18 0.34 3.76 -28.02
C SER A 18 -0.80 3.69 -27.02
N THR A 19 -0.78 4.60 -26.06
CA THR A 19 -1.84 4.77 -25.06
C THR A 19 -2.26 6.24 -25.08
N THR A 20 -3.57 6.46 -25.19
CA THR A 20 -4.18 7.77 -25.03
C THR A 20 -4.95 7.78 -23.72
N ALA A 21 -4.76 8.82 -22.91
CA ALA A 21 -5.45 8.95 -21.62
C ALA A 21 -6.05 10.35 -21.50
N PHE A 22 -7.30 10.41 -21.02
CA PHE A 22 -8.01 11.65 -20.66
C PHE A 22 -8.45 11.54 -19.21
N GLY A 23 -8.31 12.63 -18.47
CA GLY A 23 -8.74 12.66 -17.07
C GLY A 23 -9.24 14.04 -16.67
N SER A 24 -10.15 14.06 -15.71
CA SER A 24 -10.68 15.27 -15.08
C SER A 24 -10.78 15.05 -13.58
N ASN A 25 -10.51 16.10 -12.83
CA ASN A 25 -10.68 16.14 -11.39
C ASN A 25 -11.33 17.45 -10.98
N VAL A 26 -12.35 17.39 -10.15
CA VAL A 26 -13.03 18.55 -9.55
C VAL A 26 -12.96 18.41 -8.04
N GLN A 27 -12.53 19.46 -7.37
CA GLN A 27 -12.35 19.48 -5.91
C GLN A 27 -13.11 20.67 -5.29
N TRP A 28 -13.76 20.40 -4.17
CA TRP A 28 -14.41 21.41 -3.35
C TRP A 28 -13.87 21.31 -1.91
N HIS A 29 -13.56 22.48 -1.33
CA HIS A 29 -13.02 22.59 0.02
C HIS A 29 -13.78 23.69 0.78
N ARG A 30 -14.27 23.38 1.98
CA ARG A 30 -14.90 24.38 2.86
C ARG A 30 -14.87 23.93 4.33
N ASN A 31 -14.40 24.80 5.21
CA ASN A 31 -14.46 24.61 6.68
C ASN A 31 -13.92 23.24 7.15
N GLY A 32 -12.78 22.79 6.62
CA GLY A 32 -12.17 21.52 6.97
C GLY A 32 -12.75 20.31 6.23
N PHE A 33 -13.85 20.48 5.47
CA PHE A 33 -14.38 19.45 4.57
C PHE A 33 -13.72 19.54 3.19
N GLN A 34 -13.49 18.38 2.60
CA GLN A 34 -13.11 18.27 1.19
C GLN A 34 -13.94 17.18 0.51
N LEU A 35 -14.34 17.44 -0.72
CA LEU A 35 -14.99 16.50 -1.61
C LEU A 35 -14.38 16.64 -2.99
N GLY A 36 -14.14 15.54 -3.66
CA GLY A 36 -13.61 15.54 -5.00
C GLY A 36 -14.18 14.43 -5.85
N LEU A 37 -14.27 14.66 -7.14
CA LEU A 37 -14.68 13.70 -8.14
C LEU A 37 -13.57 13.60 -9.18
N THR A 38 -13.20 12.39 -9.54
CA THR A 38 -12.17 12.10 -10.54
C THR A 38 -12.74 11.15 -11.58
N ALA A 39 -12.48 11.42 -12.84
CA ALA A 39 -12.76 10.50 -13.94
C ALA A 39 -11.50 10.32 -14.78
N LEU A 40 -11.20 9.10 -15.16
CA LEU A 40 -10.07 8.75 -15.99
C LEU A 40 -10.51 7.76 -17.08
N TYR A 41 -10.13 8.02 -18.31
CA TYR A 41 -10.32 7.13 -19.45
C TYR A 41 -8.97 6.85 -20.11
N SER A 42 -8.71 5.60 -20.44
CA SER A 42 -7.49 5.16 -21.12
C SER A 42 -7.83 4.24 -22.29
N GLN A 43 -7.24 4.51 -23.44
CA GLN A 43 -7.37 3.72 -24.65
C GLN A 43 -6.02 3.23 -25.14
N PHE A 44 -5.95 1.96 -25.48
CA PHE A 44 -4.76 1.32 -26.05
C PHE A 44 -4.96 1.07 -27.54
N SER A 45 -3.93 1.30 -28.34
CA SER A 45 -3.93 0.97 -29.78
C SER A 45 -3.91 -0.53 -30.06
N ARG A 46 -3.54 -1.35 -29.07
CA ARG A 46 -3.59 -2.82 -29.10
C ARG A 46 -4.26 -3.33 -27.83
N PRO A 47 -5.04 -4.43 -27.88
CA PRO A 47 -5.74 -4.92 -26.70
C PRO A 47 -4.77 -5.41 -25.63
N LEU A 48 -5.12 -5.16 -24.37
CA LEU A 48 -4.51 -5.84 -23.25
C LEU A 48 -5.02 -7.30 -23.27
N CYS A 49 -4.10 -8.25 -23.44
CA CYS A 49 -4.38 -9.70 -23.45
C CYS A 49 -3.42 -10.37 -22.47
N PRO A 50 -3.68 -10.29 -21.14
CA PRO A 50 -2.88 -11.00 -20.16
C PRO A 50 -3.11 -12.52 -20.29
N ASN A 51 -2.08 -13.32 -19.95
CA ASN A 51 -2.28 -14.76 -19.80
C ASN A 51 -3.15 -15.02 -18.56
N THR A 52 -4.38 -15.47 -18.76
CA THR A 52 -5.41 -15.73 -17.73
C THR A 52 -5.48 -17.21 -17.32
N GLU A 53 -4.68 -18.10 -17.88
CA GLU A 53 -4.61 -19.53 -17.48
C GLU A 53 -4.16 -19.69 -16.02
N GLN A 54 -3.34 -18.78 -15.56
CA GLN A 54 -2.89 -18.75 -14.17
C GLN A 54 -4.00 -18.24 -13.26
N LYS A 55 -4.40 -19.01 -12.25
CA LYS A 55 -5.50 -18.72 -11.32
C LYS A 55 -5.48 -17.29 -10.74
N TYR A 56 -4.31 -16.75 -10.44
CA TYR A 56 -4.18 -15.41 -9.89
C TYR A 56 -4.32 -14.29 -10.93
N ARG A 57 -4.40 -14.61 -12.23
CA ARG A 57 -4.60 -13.65 -13.33
C ARG A 57 -5.99 -13.73 -13.96
N THR A 58 -6.86 -14.61 -13.49
CA THR A 58 -8.19 -14.81 -14.07
C THR A 58 -8.99 -13.52 -14.21
N ASP A 59 -8.89 -12.63 -13.22
CA ASP A 59 -9.63 -11.35 -13.18
C ASP A 59 -8.81 -10.16 -13.72
N TYR A 60 -7.74 -10.39 -14.49
CA TYR A 60 -6.95 -9.30 -15.09
C TYR A 60 -7.74 -8.62 -16.21
N PRO A 61 -7.58 -7.28 -16.39
CA PRO A 61 -8.31 -6.53 -17.40
C PRO A 61 -7.89 -6.94 -18.80
N GLN A 62 -8.88 -7.03 -19.68
CA GLN A 62 -8.71 -7.35 -21.10
C GLN A 62 -9.40 -6.28 -21.95
N GLY A 63 -8.89 -6.04 -23.17
CA GLY A 63 -9.50 -5.13 -24.13
C GLY A 63 -8.69 -3.87 -24.37
N TYR A 64 -9.34 -2.88 -25.01
CA TYR A 64 -8.73 -1.65 -25.48
C TYR A 64 -8.99 -0.44 -24.58
N ASN A 65 -10.18 -0.41 -23.96
CA ASN A 65 -10.72 0.79 -23.31
C ASN A 65 -10.91 0.52 -21.82
N PHE A 66 -10.42 1.42 -21.00
CA PHE A 66 -10.51 1.33 -19.54
C PHE A 66 -10.90 2.68 -18.99
N TRP A 67 -11.84 2.70 -18.07
CA TRP A 67 -12.19 3.90 -17.35
C TRP A 67 -12.33 3.64 -15.86
N ASN A 68 -12.06 4.65 -15.09
CA ASN A 68 -12.26 4.69 -13.65
C ASN A 68 -12.94 5.99 -13.28
N VAL A 69 -13.89 5.92 -12.38
CA VAL A 69 -14.46 7.07 -11.69
C VAL A 69 -14.25 6.90 -10.21
N GLY A 70 -13.98 7.99 -9.52
CA GLY A 70 -13.73 7.97 -8.08
C GLY A 70 -14.25 9.23 -7.42
N ALA A 71 -14.61 9.09 -6.15
CA ALA A 71 -14.93 10.17 -5.25
C ALA A 71 -13.98 10.12 -4.06
N ASN A 72 -13.33 11.23 -3.76
CA ASN A 72 -12.55 11.40 -2.55
C ASN A 72 -13.27 12.37 -1.61
N TYR A 73 -13.11 12.13 -0.33
CA TYR A 73 -13.74 12.91 0.73
C TYR A 73 -12.83 12.99 1.95
N GLY A 74 -12.97 14.05 2.69
CA GLY A 74 -12.18 14.25 3.89
C GLY A 74 -12.77 15.28 4.83
N TYR A 75 -12.33 15.17 6.07
CA TYR A 75 -12.65 16.13 7.12
C TYR A 75 -11.45 16.28 8.05
N ILE A 76 -11.05 17.51 8.28
CA ILE A 76 -9.96 17.83 9.20
C ILE A 76 -10.38 18.92 10.21
N ASN A 77 -10.08 18.65 11.47
CA ASN A 77 -10.15 19.63 12.55
C ASN A 77 -8.98 19.42 13.53
N SER A 78 -9.03 20.07 14.69
CA SER A 78 -7.96 19.98 15.71
C SER A 78 -7.72 18.59 16.30
N ARG A 79 -8.69 17.66 16.22
CA ARG A 79 -8.60 16.31 16.78
C ARG A 79 -8.75 15.21 15.77
N TRP A 80 -9.48 15.44 14.68
CA TRP A 80 -9.81 14.45 13.67
C TRP A 80 -9.18 14.80 12.33
N ASN A 81 -8.61 13.79 11.68
CA ASN A 81 -8.24 13.82 10.29
C ASN A 81 -8.80 12.56 9.65
N VAL A 82 -9.86 12.71 8.88
CA VAL A 82 -10.57 11.62 8.19
C VAL A 82 -10.44 11.85 6.70
N ASN A 83 -10.00 10.82 5.97
CA ASN A 83 -9.87 10.87 4.52
C ASN A 83 -10.33 9.54 3.92
N GLY A 84 -10.94 9.59 2.77
CA GLY A 84 -11.32 8.40 2.05
C GLY A 84 -11.38 8.63 0.56
N GLU A 85 -11.25 7.54 -0.18
CA GLU A 85 -11.44 7.48 -1.61
C GLU A 85 -12.20 6.20 -1.94
N SER A 86 -13.22 6.33 -2.78
CA SER A 86 -13.99 5.22 -3.33
C SER A 86 -14.01 5.33 -4.83
N ALA A 87 -13.71 4.25 -5.53
CA ALA A 87 -13.59 4.25 -6.97
C ALA A 87 -14.25 3.00 -7.59
N MET A 88 -14.71 3.15 -8.82
CA MET A 88 -15.28 2.09 -9.63
C MET A 88 -14.56 2.03 -10.97
N SER A 89 -14.27 0.85 -11.44
CA SER A 89 -13.71 0.57 -12.77
C SER A 89 -14.80 0.21 -13.78
N GLY A 90 -14.48 0.28 -15.08
CA GLY A 90 -15.43 0.11 -16.18
C GLY A 90 -16.21 -1.21 -16.21
N ASN A 91 -15.78 -2.21 -15.49
CA ASN A 91 -16.49 -3.49 -15.31
C ASN A 91 -17.41 -3.51 -14.08
N GLY A 92 -17.67 -2.35 -13.44
CA GLY A 92 -18.50 -2.24 -12.24
C GLY A 92 -17.82 -2.67 -10.94
N ALA A 93 -16.55 -3.03 -10.98
CA ALA A 93 -15.82 -3.43 -9.77
C ALA A 93 -15.43 -2.21 -8.93
N PHE A 94 -15.51 -2.36 -7.61
CA PHE A 94 -15.37 -1.30 -6.63
C PHE A 94 -14.10 -1.45 -5.80
N ALA A 95 -13.53 -0.31 -5.41
CA ALA A 95 -12.42 -0.20 -4.47
C ALA A 95 -12.66 0.98 -3.53
N THR A 96 -12.28 0.84 -2.27
CA THR A 96 -12.31 1.93 -1.28
C THR A 96 -11.14 1.84 -0.32
N LEU A 97 -10.62 3.00 0.04
CA LEU A 97 -9.58 3.20 1.05
C LEU A 97 -10.00 4.34 1.96
N ASN A 98 -10.10 4.07 3.24
CA ASN A 98 -10.52 5.03 4.25
C ASN A 98 -9.48 5.11 5.36
N SER A 99 -9.19 6.29 5.84
CA SER A 99 -8.33 6.52 6.98
C SER A 99 -8.96 7.50 7.95
N ALA A 100 -8.81 7.22 9.23
CA ALA A 100 -9.22 8.11 10.31
C ALA A 100 -8.10 8.18 11.34
N SER A 101 -7.64 9.39 11.66
CA SER A 101 -6.70 9.65 12.73
C SER A 101 -7.37 10.52 13.78
N PHE A 102 -7.25 10.12 15.04
CA PHE A 102 -7.81 10.80 16.19
C PHE A 102 -6.71 11.18 17.17
N GLN A 103 -6.58 12.47 17.44
CA GLN A 103 -5.69 13.01 18.47
C GLN A 103 -6.36 12.90 19.84
N ALA A 104 -6.11 11.79 20.56
CA ALA A 104 -6.72 11.52 21.86
C ALA A 104 -6.19 12.48 22.95
N SER A 105 -4.91 12.86 22.86
CA SER A 105 -4.27 13.85 23.71
C SER A 105 -3.13 14.54 22.94
N LYS A 106 -2.46 15.52 23.55
CA LYS A 106 -1.24 16.12 22.96
C LYS A 106 -0.13 15.11 22.70
N GLN A 107 -0.18 13.96 23.36
CA GLN A 107 0.86 12.92 23.32
C GLN A 107 0.44 11.67 22.55
N VAL A 108 -0.85 11.45 22.31
CA VAL A 108 -1.37 10.19 21.78
C VAL A 108 -2.25 10.46 20.57
N ALA A 109 -1.91 9.83 19.46
CA ALA A 109 -2.73 9.75 18.27
C ALA A 109 -3.01 8.30 17.89
N ILE A 110 -4.25 8.01 17.52
CA ILE A 110 -4.71 6.68 17.07
C ILE A 110 -5.10 6.81 15.61
N THR A 111 -4.69 5.87 14.78
CA THR A 111 -5.01 5.83 13.35
C THR A 111 -5.64 4.49 13.00
N ALA A 112 -6.71 4.53 12.21
CA ALA A 112 -7.30 3.35 11.57
C ALA A 112 -7.31 3.56 10.06
N ILE A 113 -6.91 2.52 9.30
CA ILE A 113 -6.97 2.50 7.84
C ILE A 113 -7.73 1.25 7.43
N GLN A 114 -8.87 1.44 6.80
CA GLN A 114 -9.68 0.37 6.22
C GLN A 114 -9.52 0.40 4.70
N ARG A 115 -9.37 -0.78 4.07
CA ARG A 115 -9.32 -0.93 2.63
C ARG A 115 -10.13 -2.12 2.16
N TYR A 116 -10.76 -1.96 1.02
CA TYR A 116 -11.45 -3.01 0.30
C TYR A 116 -11.24 -2.81 -1.20
N TYR A 117 -10.66 -3.79 -1.84
CA TYR A 117 -10.42 -3.79 -3.28
C TYR A 117 -10.98 -5.07 -3.88
N SER A 118 -12.03 -4.96 -4.69
CA SER A 118 -12.60 -6.09 -5.41
C SER A 118 -11.55 -6.80 -6.25
N ALA A 119 -11.64 -8.11 -6.39
CA ALA A 119 -10.72 -8.90 -7.22
C ALA A 119 -10.71 -8.47 -8.69
N LYS A 120 -11.85 -7.98 -9.17
CA LYS A 120 -12.04 -7.50 -10.55
C LYS A 120 -11.77 -6.00 -10.72
N TYR A 121 -11.49 -5.25 -9.64
CA TYR A 121 -11.15 -3.84 -9.74
C TYR A 121 -9.79 -3.67 -10.40
N TRP A 122 -9.70 -2.69 -11.29
CA TRP A 122 -8.46 -2.37 -11.97
C TRP A 122 -8.32 -0.88 -12.20
N ALA A 123 -7.22 -0.32 -11.74
CA ALA A 123 -6.77 1.04 -12.05
C ALA A 123 -5.38 0.94 -12.68
N LEU A 124 -5.28 1.21 -13.98
CA LEU A 124 -4.03 1.06 -14.75
C LEU A 124 -2.88 1.92 -14.20
N ASN A 125 -3.22 3.12 -13.72
CA ASN A 125 -2.29 4.10 -13.19
C ASN A 125 -2.47 4.34 -11.68
N GLY A 126 -3.37 3.59 -11.03
CA GLY A 126 -3.66 3.72 -9.61
C GLY A 126 -2.67 2.92 -8.77
N ASN A 127 -2.22 3.54 -7.69
CA ASN A 127 -1.43 2.88 -6.65
C ASN A 127 -1.96 3.32 -5.29
N ALA A 128 -2.54 2.39 -4.54
CA ALA A 128 -3.08 2.64 -3.23
C ALA A 128 -2.36 1.79 -2.17
N PHE A 129 -2.50 2.15 -0.90
CA PHE A 129 -1.96 1.39 0.20
C PHE A 129 -2.50 -0.04 0.18
N SER A 130 -1.63 -1.03 0.01
CA SER A 130 -1.97 -2.44 -0.07
C SER A 130 -0.84 -3.33 0.42
N GLU A 131 -1.19 -4.45 1.05
CA GLU A 131 -0.25 -5.50 1.42
C GLU A 131 0.16 -6.36 0.21
N GLY A 132 -0.76 -6.57 -0.73
CA GLY A 132 -0.52 -7.34 -1.94
C GLY A 132 0.27 -6.61 -3.03
N GLY A 133 0.54 -5.30 -2.86
CA GLY A 133 1.26 -4.48 -3.83
C GLY A 133 0.43 -4.11 -5.07
N GLN A 134 -0.87 -4.40 -5.07
CA GLN A 134 -1.82 -4.03 -6.14
C GLN A 134 -3.15 -3.60 -5.51
N THR A 135 -3.81 -2.61 -6.11
CA THR A 135 -5.13 -2.13 -5.66
C THR A 135 -6.23 -3.07 -6.17
N ARG A 136 -6.17 -4.35 -5.77
CA ARG A 136 -7.16 -5.36 -6.13
C ARG A 136 -7.07 -6.58 -5.20
N ASN A 137 -8.19 -7.33 -5.10
CA ASN A 137 -8.28 -8.61 -4.37
C ASN A 137 -7.72 -8.50 -2.94
N GLU A 138 -8.07 -7.43 -2.23
CA GLU A 138 -7.58 -7.23 -0.88
C GLU A 138 -8.64 -6.55 -0.01
N MET A 139 -8.82 -7.09 1.19
CA MET A 139 -9.58 -6.47 2.28
C MET A 139 -8.64 -6.36 3.48
N GLY A 140 -8.53 -5.20 4.10
CA GLY A 140 -7.60 -5.04 5.20
C GLY A 140 -7.98 -3.93 6.18
N LEU A 141 -7.43 -4.08 7.38
CA LEU A 141 -7.56 -3.12 8.47
C LEU A 141 -6.20 -2.93 9.15
N LEU A 142 -5.73 -1.70 9.17
CA LEU A 142 -4.56 -1.29 9.94
C LEU A 142 -5.03 -0.45 11.13
N LEU A 143 -4.52 -0.78 12.31
CA LEU A 143 -4.65 0.03 13.51
C LEU A 143 -3.27 0.48 13.95
N GLY A 144 -3.12 1.77 14.17
CA GLY A 144 -1.86 2.41 14.54
C GLY A 144 -1.99 3.28 15.78
N LEU A 145 -0.91 3.35 16.55
CA LEU A 145 -0.75 4.21 17.71
C LEU A 145 0.56 4.98 17.58
N ALA A 146 0.49 6.29 17.64
CA ALA A 146 1.65 7.17 17.80
C ALA A 146 1.62 7.76 19.22
N TRP A 147 2.71 7.58 19.98
CA TRP A 147 2.79 8.00 21.36
C TRP A 147 4.07 8.79 21.63
N THR A 148 3.93 10.04 22.00
CA THR A 148 5.01 10.89 22.52
C THR A 148 5.08 10.72 24.03
N ILE A 149 5.91 9.78 24.49
CA ILE A 149 6.01 9.40 25.92
C ILE A 149 6.53 10.57 26.75
N ASN A 150 7.54 11.26 26.22
CA ASN A 150 8.06 12.49 26.78
C ASN A 150 8.80 13.28 25.66
N ARG A 151 9.41 14.43 26.01
CA ARG A 151 10.11 15.32 25.05
C ARG A 151 11.28 14.64 24.29
N PHE A 152 11.75 13.49 24.75
CA PHE A 152 12.88 12.79 24.16
C PHE A 152 12.51 11.48 23.50
N LEU A 153 11.37 10.85 23.86
CA LEU A 153 11.01 9.50 23.49
C LEU A 153 9.66 9.46 22.81
N THR A 154 9.63 8.95 21.59
CA THR A 154 8.43 8.66 20.82
C THR A 154 8.35 7.18 20.48
N ALA A 155 7.14 6.62 20.43
CA ALA A 155 6.88 5.26 20.02
C ALA A 155 5.77 5.22 18.97
N ASN A 156 5.90 4.35 17.97
CA ASN A 156 4.89 4.07 16.98
C ASN A 156 4.68 2.56 16.92
N ILE A 157 3.43 2.15 16.94
CA ILE A 157 3.02 0.75 16.88
C ILE A 157 1.95 0.65 15.83
N TYR A 158 2.00 -0.36 14.95
CA TYR A 158 0.84 -0.71 14.14
C TYR A 158 0.68 -2.21 14.01
N SER A 159 -0.55 -2.61 13.73
CA SER A 159 -0.94 -3.95 13.33
C SER A 159 -1.82 -3.83 12.08
N ASP A 160 -1.44 -4.48 11.01
CA ASP A 160 -2.12 -4.50 9.71
C ASP A 160 -2.50 -5.93 9.34
N TYR A 161 -3.80 -6.18 9.23
CA TYR A 161 -4.33 -7.46 8.76
C TYR A 161 -4.88 -7.29 7.34
N ALA A 162 -4.51 -8.21 6.45
CA ALA A 162 -4.97 -8.27 5.07
C ALA A 162 -5.49 -9.66 4.72
N TYR A 163 -6.65 -9.71 4.05
CA TYR A 163 -7.28 -10.91 3.52
C TYR A 163 -7.45 -10.80 2.00
N PHE A 164 -7.13 -11.89 1.30
CA PHE A 164 -7.19 -12.02 -0.15
C PHE A 164 -8.18 -13.13 -0.48
N ALA A 165 -9.33 -12.76 -1.02
CA ALA A 165 -10.42 -13.70 -1.31
C ALA A 165 -10.16 -14.61 -2.51
N LYS A 166 -9.31 -14.17 -3.46
CA LYS A 166 -8.95 -14.91 -4.67
C LYS A 166 -7.47 -15.32 -4.63
N PRO A 167 -7.08 -16.33 -5.41
CA PRO A 167 -5.68 -16.70 -5.58
C PRO A 167 -4.79 -15.51 -5.93
N ARG A 168 -3.56 -15.54 -5.45
CA ARG A 168 -2.50 -14.60 -5.79
C ARG A 168 -1.21 -15.35 -6.12
N TYR A 169 -0.20 -14.65 -6.59
CA TYR A 169 1.11 -15.26 -6.83
C TYR A 169 1.63 -15.93 -5.56
N LEU A 170 2.00 -17.22 -5.65
CA LEU A 170 2.40 -18.10 -4.54
C LEU A 170 1.31 -18.38 -3.48
N ALA A 171 0.03 -18.15 -3.77
CA ALA A 171 -1.07 -18.57 -2.91
C ALA A 171 -2.26 -18.97 -3.80
N SER A 172 -2.42 -20.26 -4.04
CA SER A 172 -3.38 -20.85 -5.00
C SER A 172 -4.84 -20.80 -4.53
N VAL A 173 -5.07 -20.41 -3.28
CA VAL A 173 -6.38 -20.25 -2.67
C VAL A 173 -6.45 -18.93 -1.88
N ALA A 174 -7.60 -18.64 -1.28
CA ALA A 174 -7.77 -17.50 -0.38
C ALA A 174 -6.72 -17.53 0.74
N SER A 175 -6.15 -16.39 1.07
CA SER A 175 -5.01 -16.30 1.99
C SER A 175 -5.04 -15.02 2.80
N CYS A 176 -4.27 -14.95 3.88
CA CYS A 176 -4.13 -13.75 4.68
C CYS A 176 -2.66 -13.38 4.92
N ALA A 177 -2.48 -12.14 5.38
CA ALA A 177 -1.22 -11.64 5.87
C ALA A 177 -1.45 -10.77 7.11
N TRP A 178 -0.49 -10.78 8.01
CA TRP A 178 -0.49 -9.98 9.22
C TRP A 178 0.87 -9.33 9.40
N ASP A 179 0.90 -8.00 9.48
CA ASP A 179 2.11 -7.20 9.56
C ASP A 179 2.06 -6.32 10.82
N ASN A 180 3.02 -6.48 11.69
CA ASN A 180 3.12 -5.75 12.94
C ASN A 180 4.43 -5.01 13.00
N LEU A 181 4.39 -3.77 13.45
CA LEU A 181 5.57 -2.95 13.62
C LEU A 181 5.54 -2.26 14.98
N PHE A 182 6.67 -2.33 15.64
CA PHE A 182 7.03 -1.48 16.76
C PHE A 182 8.23 -0.62 16.38
N SER A 183 8.17 0.68 16.62
CA SER A 183 9.29 1.59 16.36
C SER A 183 9.37 2.62 17.47
N THR A 184 10.54 2.84 18.02
CA THR A 184 10.78 3.88 19.01
C THR A 184 11.99 4.70 18.65
N VAL A 185 11.90 6.02 18.91
CA VAL A 185 12.99 6.98 18.71
C VAL A 185 13.23 7.72 20.02
N TYR A 186 14.46 7.65 20.48
CA TYR A 186 14.95 8.47 21.60
C TYR A 186 15.92 9.50 21.05
N THR A 187 15.65 10.79 21.31
CA THR A 187 16.51 11.89 20.87
C THR A 187 16.80 12.82 22.05
N ARG A 188 18.06 13.01 22.38
CA ARG A 188 18.49 13.93 23.42
C ARG A 188 19.80 14.61 23.01
N ASN A 189 19.81 15.96 23.04
CA ASN A 189 20.93 16.76 22.59
C ASN A 189 21.42 16.34 21.19
N ASN A 190 22.64 15.84 21.11
CA ASN A 190 23.31 15.43 19.87
C ASN A 190 23.14 13.95 19.50
N PHE A 191 22.40 13.18 20.31
CA PHE A 191 22.23 11.73 20.14
C PHE A 191 20.81 11.39 19.73
N SER A 192 20.66 10.45 18.80
CA SER A 192 19.39 9.84 18.45
C SER A 192 19.55 8.32 18.30
N PHE A 193 18.65 7.58 18.94
CA PHE A 193 18.55 6.13 18.85
C PHE A 193 17.21 5.76 18.23
N LEU A 194 17.23 4.95 17.19
CA LEU A 194 16.08 4.34 16.59
C LEU A 194 16.14 2.83 16.81
N VAL A 195 15.08 2.27 17.35
CA VAL A 195 14.84 0.83 17.39
C VAL A 195 13.55 0.56 16.64
N ARG A 196 13.59 -0.37 15.69
CA ARG A 196 12.42 -0.80 14.94
C ARG A 196 12.41 -2.33 14.86
N TYR A 197 11.29 -2.92 15.21
CA TYR A 197 11.04 -4.35 15.06
C TYR A 197 9.77 -4.56 14.24
N ARG A 198 9.86 -5.39 13.20
CA ARG A 198 8.73 -5.78 12.35
C ARG A 198 8.60 -7.28 12.33
N PHE A 199 7.41 -7.75 12.59
CA PHE A 199 7.02 -9.15 12.53
C PHE A 199 5.89 -9.30 11.52
N LYS A 200 6.10 -10.15 10.51
CA LYS A 200 5.15 -10.37 9.43
C LYS A 200 4.90 -11.84 9.22
N ILE A 201 3.62 -12.19 9.07
CA ILE A 201 3.15 -13.51 8.70
C ILE A 201 2.47 -13.39 7.35
N ARG A 202 2.76 -14.29 6.42
CA ARG A 202 2.08 -14.42 5.14
C ARG A 202 1.76 -15.88 4.87
N GLN A 203 0.59 -16.12 4.31
CA GLN A 203 0.23 -17.44 3.82
C GLN A 203 0.70 -17.61 2.37
N LYS A 204 1.39 -18.73 2.10
CA LYS A 204 1.85 -19.15 0.78
C LYS A 204 1.59 -20.63 0.56
N ASP A 205 1.58 -21.05 -0.71
CA ASP A 205 1.55 -22.49 -1.05
C ASP A 205 2.76 -23.20 -0.47
N ASN A 206 2.50 -24.35 0.14
CA ASN A 206 3.56 -25.24 0.58
C ASN A 206 4.05 -26.07 -0.61
N ALA A 207 5.36 -26.13 -0.84
CA ALA A 207 5.94 -26.92 -1.92
C ALA A 207 5.60 -28.43 -1.86
N ASN A 208 5.32 -28.96 -0.67
CA ASN A 208 5.11 -30.36 -0.39
C ASN A 208 3.65 -30.74 -0.09
N SER A 209 2.71 -29.81 -0.17
CA SER A 209 1.30 -30.07 0.11
C SER A 209 0.37 -29.11 -0.62
N THR A 210 -0.89 -29.50 -0.77
CA THR A 210 -1.96 -28.65 -1.35
C THR A 210 -2.49 -27.59 -0.38
N ARG A 211 -1.90 -27.47 0.81
CA ARG A 211 -2.31 -26.55 1.87
C ARG A 211 -1.40 -25.34 1.92
N LEU A 212 -1.95 -24.19 2.35
CA LEU A 212 -1.14 -23.01 2.64
C LEU A 212 -0.27 -23.26 3.88
N ALA A 213 0.95 -22.73 3.84
CA ALA A 213 1.86 -22.62 4.98
C ALA A 213 2.03 -21.16 5.38
N ASN A 214 2.32 -20.92 6.65
CA ASN A 214 2.67 -19.59 7.12
C ASN A 214 4.18 -19.35 6.92
N GLU A 215 4.50 -18.27 6.20
CA GLU A 215 5.85 -17.72 6.12
C GLU A 215 6.00 -16.65 7.20
N TYR A 216 7.01 -16.78 8.02
CA TYR A 216 7.33 -15.82 9.09
C TYR A 216 8.53 -14.98 8.68
N MET A 217 8.41 -13.66 8.79
CA MET A 217 9.50 -12.73 8.54
C MET A 217 9.66 -11.80 9.75
N GLN A 218 10.88 -11.72 10.26
CA GLN A 218 11.26 -10.82 11.35
C GLN A 218 12.36 -9.90 10.87
N ARG A 219 12.23 -8.62 11.19
CA ARG A 219 13.26 -7.61 10.92
C ARG A 219 13.47 -6.75 12.15
N ALA A 220 14.70 -6.67 12.61
CA ALA A 220 15.13 -5.71 13.63
C ALA A 220 16.08 -4.71 12.99
N HIS A 221 15.82 -3.43 13.21
CA HIS A 221 16.64 -2.32 12.73
C HIS A 221 17.00 -1.43 13.91
N PHE A 222 18.29 -1.22 14.09
CA PHE A 222 18.86 -0.31 15.08
C PHE A 222 19.63 0.77 14.36
N ALA A 223 19.41 2.02 14.72
CA ALA A 223 20.23 3.12 14.22
C ALA A 223 20.63 4.02 15.39
N PHE A 224 21.90 4.37 15.40
CA PHE A 224 22.48 5.38 16.29
C PHE A 224 22.97 6.54 15.44
N MET A 225 22.60 7.75 15.81
CA MET A 225 23.05 8.97 15.16
C MET A 225 23.65 9.90 16.22
N PHE A 226 24.79 10.46 15.88
CA PHE A 226 25.45 11.51 16.65
C PHE A 226 25.72 12.68 15.72
N SER A 227 25.26 13.87 16.08
CA SER A 227 25.45 15.11 15.32
C SER A 227 26.10 16.16 16.21
N HIS A 228 27.24 16.68 15.82
CA HIS A 228 27.92 17.78 16.53
C HIS A 228 28.52 18.77 15.53
N ARG A 229 28.04 20.02 15.55
CA ARG A 229 28.40 21.06 14.60
C ARG A 229 28.27 20.58 13.15
N ASN A 230 29.41 20.43 12.43
CA ASN A 230 29.48 19.99 11.02
C ASN A 230 29.71 18.48 10.86
N TRP A 231 29.69 17.69 11.96
CA TRP A 231 29.90 16.26 11.94
C TRP A 231 28.61 15.51 12.21
N GLU A 232 28.27 14.58 11.32
CA GLU A 232 27.20 13.63 11.50
C GLU A 232 27.75 12.20 11.33
N ASN A 233 27.56 11.37 12.35
CA ASN A 233 27.89 9.96 12.32
C ASN A 233 26.61 9.13 12.46
N LYS A 234 26.47 8.12 11.62
CA LYS A 234 25.32 7.23 11.64
C LYS A 234 25.77 5.78 11.54
N ILE A 235 25.42 4.99 12.54
CA ILE A 235 25.64 3.55 12.59
C ILE A 235 24.27 2.88 12.46
N LYS A 236 24.17 1.90 11.56
CA LYS A 236 22.96 1.11 11.35
C LYS A 236 23.27 -0.37 11.46
N LEU A 237 22.39 -1.11 12.10
CA LEU A 237 22.41 -2.56 12.18
C LEU A 237 21.05 -3.10 11.77
N ASP A 238 21.03 -3.93 10.73
CA ASP A 238 19.85 -4.59 10.21
C ASP A 238 19.98 -6.11 10.39
N MET A 239 18.98 -6.71 11.02
CA MET A 239 18.86 -8.16 11.19
C MET A 239 17.60 -8.63 10.51
N VAL A 240 17.67 -9.67 9.69
CA VAL A 240 16.52 -10.27 9.00
C VAL A 240 16.53 -11.77 9.22
N SER A 241 15.39 -12.31 9.63
CA SER A 241 15.13 -13.74 9.70
C SER A 241 13.85 -14.05 8.93
N ALA A 242 13.88 -15.07 8.09
CA ALA A 242 12.73 -15.58 7.36
C ALA A 242 12.68 -17.12 7.51
N LYS A 243 11.48 -17.68 7.77
CA LYS A 243 11.25 -19.11 7.94
C LYS A 243 9.95 -19.51 7.25
#